data_b284de15fbabcf7f03fef61298167aaf
#
_entry.id   b284de15fbabcf7f03fef61298167aaf
#
_cell.length_a   1.000
_cell.length_b   1.000
_cell.length_c   1.000
_cell.angle_alpha   90.00
_cell.angle_beta   90.00
_cell.angle_gamma   90.00
#
_symmetry.space_group_name_H-M   'P 1'
#
loop_
_entity.id
_entity.type
_entity.pdbx_description
1 polymer ?
#
loop_
_entity_poly.entity_id
_entity_poly.type
_entity_poly.pdbx_seq_one_letter_code
_entity_poly.pdbx_strand_id
1 'polypeptide(L)'
;MTRTLKIFLGFAAAIMLAVGFANAQNEIKGPLMAQKNLKDIYLAGGCFWGMEGYFKKIAGIEQTSVGYANGKSDKTSYHEIDATDHAETLHIKYDANRIDLAEILAHYFRVIDPTSVNKQGNEIGRQYRTGIYYVDAQDLPVIEAFIRFEQSKFKDKIAVEVAPLKNFVLAEEYHQDYLDKNPFGYCHIDLNLAKKPLYDDEKFKMPSKSELKEKLTAEQYAVTQEKATERPFSSKYDKFEERGIYVDVVSGKPLFSSSDKYDA
;
A
#
# COMPACT_ATOMS: atom_id res chain seq x y z
N MET A 1 -68.07 84.17 -4.96
CA MET A 1 -67.98 83.49 -6.25
C MET A 1 -66.57 82.90 -6.39
N THR A 2 -66.41 81.67 -5.97
CA THR A 2 -65.12 81.01 -5.92
C THR A 2 -65.17 79.72 -6.83
N ARG A 3 -64.39 79.76 -7.89
CA ARG A 3 -64.22 78.63 -8.81
C ARG A 3 -63.18 77.66 -8.25
N THR A 4 -63.64 76.45 -7.99
CA THR A 4 -62.82 75.31 -7.54
C THR A 4 -62.17 74.69 -8.75
N LEU A 5 -60.86 74.65 -8.77
CA LEU A 5 -60.02 73.98 -9.76
C LEU A 5 -59.76 72.54 -9.32
N LYS A 6 -60.26 71.55 -10.07
CA LYS A 6 -59.98 70.14 -9.83
C LYS A 6 -58.70 69.79 -10.54
N ILE A 7 -57.67 69.42 -9.78
CA ILE A 7 -56.40 68.85 -10.32
C ILE A 7 -56.58 67.35 -10.40
N PHE A 8 -56.45 66.76 -11.61
CA PHE A 8 -56.36 65.34 -11.80
C PHE A 8 -54.88 64.94 -11.64
N LEU A 9 -54.58 64.15 -10.60
CA LEU A 9 -53.30 63.47 -10.50
C LEU A 9 -53.37 62.16 -11.28
N GLY A 10 -52.62 62.10 -12.38
CA GLY A 10 -52.39 60.88 -13.11
C GLY A 10 -51.35 60.03 -12.38
N PHE A 11 -51.74 58.80 -12.01
CA PHE A 11 -50.79 57.79 -11.50
C PHE A 11 -49.99 57.20 -12.67
N ALA A 12 -48.74 57.57 -12.79
CA ALA A 12 -47.82 56.87 -13.66
C ALA A 12 -47.24 55.65 -12.87
N ALA A 13 -47.69 54.45 -13.22
CA ALA A 13 -47.11 53.24 -12.67
C ALA A 13 -45.74 53.00 -13.31
N ALA A 14 -44.68 53.27 -12.56
CA ALA A 14 -43.33 52.89 -12.97
C ALA A 14 -43.15 51.40 -12.66
N ILE A 15 -43.13 50.57 -13.70
CA ILE A 15 -42.73 49.16 -13.61
C ILE A 15 -41.20 49.15 -13.47
N MET A 16 -40.70 48.93 -12.24
CA MET A 16 -39.27 48.59 -12.04
C MET A 16 -39.07 47.11 -12.41
N LEU A 17 -38.46 46.86 -13.55
CA LEU A 17 -37.85 45.57 -13.84
C LEU A 17 -36.64 45.39 -12.93
N ALA A 18 -36.80 44.64 -11.85
CA ALA A 18 -35.71 44.14 -11.05
C ALA A 18 -34.95 43.08 -11.88
N VAL A 19 -33.90 43.49 -12.55
CA VAL A 19 -32.94 42.54 -13.13
C VAL A 19 -32.14 41.99 -11.97
N GLY A 20 -32.56 40.81 -11.48
CA GLY A 20 -31.80 40.05 -10.51
C GLY A 20 -30.47 39.59 -11.14
N PHE A 21 -29.37 40.24 -10.80
CA PHE A 21 -28.06 39.68 -10.98
C PHE A 21 -27.94 38.48 -10.00
N ALA A 22 -28.19 37.27 -10.55
CA ALA A 22 -27.76 36.06 -9.87
C ALA A 22 -26.23 36.07 -9.92
N ASN A 23 -25.58 36.47 -8.82
CA ASN A 23 -24.21 36.18 -8.54
C ASN A 23 -24.06 34.67 -8.49
N ALA A 24 -23.78 34.04 -9.61
CA ALA A 24 -23.19 32.71 -9.66
C ALA A 24 -21.78 32.86 -9.02
N GLN A 25 -21.72 32.69 -7.70
CA GLN A 25 -20.46 32.38 -7.05
C GLN A 25 -20.04 31.02 -7.60
N ASN A 26 -19.21 31.03 -8.67
CA ASN A 26 -18.37 29.91 -9.00
C ASN A 26 -17.44 29.70 -7.80
N GLU A 27 -17.88 28.92 -6.83
CA GLU A 27 -16.95 28.26 -5.93
C GLU A 27 -15.99 27.46 -6.82
N ILE A 28 -14.80 27.97 -7.00
CA ILE A 28 -13.67 27.21 -7.48
C ILE A 28 -13.45 26.15 -6.42
N LYS A 29 -14.13 24.99 -6.58
CA LYS A 29 -13.77 23.80 -5.84
C LYS A 29 -12.34 23.53 -6.20
N GLY A 30 -11.43 23.81 -5.25
CA GLY A 30 -10.04 23.36 -5.34
C GLY A 30 -10.01 21.88 -5.70
N PRO A 31 -8.90 21.36 -6.24
CA PRO A 31 -8.82 19.96 -6.66
C PRO A 31 -9.36 19.10 -5.52
N LEU A 32 -10.42 18.32 -5.80
CA LEU A 32 -10.96 17.35 -4.85
C LEU A 32 -9.76 16.52 -4.39
N MET A 33 -9.36 16.69 -3.14
CA MET A 33 -8.38 15.80 -2.55
C MET A 33 -8.99 14.40 -2.66
N ALA A 34 -8.35 13.52 -3.43
CA ALA A 34 -8.80 12.16 -3.57
C ALA A 34 -8.96 11.56 -2.18
N GLN A 35 -10.14 11.02 -1.88
CA GLN A 35 -10.41 10.42 -0.59
C GLN A 35 -9.41 9.28 -0.38
N LYS A 36 -8.67 9.30 0.75
CA LYS A 36 -7.72 8.24 1.08
C LYS A 36 -8.46 6.90 1.21
N ASN A 37 -7.88 5.87 0.64
CA ASN A 37 -8.32 4.49 0.82
C ASN A 37 -7.44 3.81 1.88
N LEU A 38 -7.77 4.05 3.14
CA LEU A 38 -6.95 3.57 4.26
C LEU A 38 -7.22 2.09 4.54
N LYS A 39 -6.15 1.32 4.59
CA LYS A 39 -6.13 -0.10 4.97
C LYS A 39 -5.11 -0.35 6.07
N ASP A 40 -5.25 -1.48 6.75
CA ASP A 40 -4.40 -1.89 7.86
C ASP A 40 -3.76 -3.26 7.58
N ILE A 41 -2.48 -3.42 7.93
CA ILE A 41 -1.76 -4.71 7.93
C ILE A 41 -0.82 -4.77 9.13
N TYR A 42 -0.55 -5.96 9.65
CA TYR A 42 0.29 -6.19 10.80
C TYR A 42 1.44 -7.12 10.42
N LEU A 43 2.68 -6.66 10.62
CA LEU A 43 3.89 -7.37 10.20
C LEU A 43 4.81 -7.64 11.38
N ALA A 44 5.02 -8.91 11.69
CA ALA A 44 6.03 -9.36 12.65
C ALA A 44 7.32 -9.68 11.91
N GLY A 45 8.45 -9.05 12.28
CA GLY A 45 9.70 -9.15 11.54
C GLY A 45 10.96 -8.99 12.42
N GLY A 46 10.97 -9.65 13.57
CA GLY A 46 12.01 -9.45 14.60
C GLY A 46 11.76 -8.19 15.42
N CYS A 47 12.82 -7.50 15.83
CA CYS A 47 12.69 -6.28 16.61
C CYS A 47 11.87 -5.20 15.89
N PHE A 48 10.76 -4.82 16.47
CA PHE A 48 9.79 -3.89 15.87
C PHE A 48 10.30 -2.44 15.77
N TRP A 49 11.36 -2.04 16.50
CA TRP A 49 11.96 -0.71 16.37
C TRP A 49 12.54 -0.49 14.95
N GLY A 50 13.25 -1.50 14.43
CA GLY A 50 13.81 -1.46 13.08
C GLY A 50 12.72 -1.49 12.03
N MET A 51 11.70 -2.31 12.23
CA MET A 51 10.54 -2.39 11.36
C MET A 51 9.83 -1.03 11.25
N GLU A 52 9.52 -0.40 12.39
CA GLU A 52 8.88 0.92 12.40
C GLU A 52 9.76 1.98 11.74
N GLY A 53 11.03 2.08 12.12
CA GLY A 53 11.97 3.05 11.59
C GLY A 53 12.17 2.93 10.06
N TYR A 54 12.00 1.72 9.50
CA TYR A 54 12.05 1.47 8.07
C TYR A 54 10.75 1.88 7.38
N PHE A 55 9.60 1.35 7.82
CA PHE A 55 8.31 1.54 7.15
C PHE A 55 7.79 2.96 7.21
N LYS A 56 8.07 3.73 8.26
CA LYS A 56 7.77 5.17 8.34
C LYS A 56 8.35 5.99 7.19
N LYS A 57 9.39 5.50 6.51
CA LYS A 57 10.05 6.18 5.38
C LYS A 57 9.44 5.85 4.02
N ILE A 58 8.50 4.90 3.97
CA ILE A 58 7.89 4.44 2.71
C ILE A 58 6.72 5.35 2.36
N ALA A 59 6.72 5.85 1.13
CA ALA A 59 5.64 6.70 0.63
C ALA A 59 4.32 5.90 0.55
N GLY A 60 3.23 6.48 1.03
CA GLY A 60 1.92 5.81 1.11
C GLY A 60 1.63 5.17 2.46
N ILE A 61 2.64 4.98 3.34
CA ILE A 61 2.40 4.66 4.73
C ILE A 61 1.96 5.94 5.46
N GLU A 62 0.80 5.87 6.08
CA GLU A 62 0.17 7.03 6.72
C GLU A 62 0.40 7.05 8.24
N GLN A 63 0.46 5.87 8.86
CA GLN A 63 0.66 5.73 10.29
C GLN A 63 1.29 4.37 10.62
N THR A 64 2.16 4.37 11.63
CA THR A 64 2.72 3.15 12.22
C THR A 64 2.47 3.15 13.73
N SER A 65 2.43 1.96 14.31
CA SER A 65 2.54 1.75 15.75
C SER A 65 3.10 0.36 16.03
N VAL A 66 3.88 0.22 17.09
CA VAL A 66 4.45 -1.08 17.48
C VAL A 66 3.65 -1.71 18.62
N GLY A 67 3.58 -3.02 18.62
CA GLY A 67 2.81 -3.78 19.61
C GLY A 67 3.11 -5.27 19.56
N TYR A 68 2.25 -6.02 20.19
CA TYR A 68 2.36 -7.46 20.40
C TYR A 68 1.13 -8.15 19.81
N ALA A 69 1.34 -9.06 18.85
CA ALA A 69 0.22 -9.67 18.12
C ALA A 69 0.20 -11.20 18.21
N ASN A 70 -0.95 -11.74 17.96
CA ASN A 70 -1.24 -13.17 17.75
C ASN A 70 -0.69 -14.10 18.87
N GLY A 71 -0.78 -13.62 20.09
CA GLY A 71 -0.48 -14.41 21.27
C GLY A 71 -1.65 -15.22 21.80
N LYS A 72 -1.49 -15.78 23.01
CA LYS A 72 -2.44 -16.66 23.68
C LYS A 72 -3.44 -15.92 24.58
N SER A 73 -3.25 -14.61 24.79
CA SER A 73 -4.07 -13.79 25.68
C SER A 73 -4.38 -12.43 25.06
N ASP A 74 -5.44 -11.77 25.54
CA ASP A 74 -5.84 -10.43 25.09
C ASP A 74 -5.03 -9.31 25.77
N LYS A 75 -4.13 -9.66 26.67
CA LYS A 75 -3.26 -8.74 27.38
C LYS A 75 -1.86 -9.31 27.46
N THR A 76 -0.88 -8.44 27.31
CA THR A 76 0.54 -8.71 27.50
C THR A 76 1.27 -7.42 27.76
N SER A 77 2.54 -7.52 28.15
CA SER A 77 3.49 -6.43 28.28
C SER A 77 4.86 -6.91 27.78
N TYR A 78 5.81 -6.01 27.60
CA TYR A 78 7.16 -6.39 27.15
C TYR A 78 7.79 -7.50 28.00
N HIS A 79 7.55 -7.48 29.31
CA HIS A 79 8.09 -8.48 30.23
C HIS A 79 7.34 -9.84 30.22
N GLU A 80 6.15 -9.87 29.64
CA GLU A 80 5.29 -11.05 29.59
C GLU A 80 5.17 -11.66 28.19
N ILE A 81 5.73 -10.98 27.17
CA ILE A 81 5.57 -11.33 25.76
C ILE A 81 5.97 -12.79 25.46
N ASP A 82 7.02 -13.29 26.08
CA ASP A 82 7.48 -14.67 25.89
C ASP A 82 6.48 -15.67 26.49
N ALA A 83 6.01 -15.43 27.72
CA ALA A 83 5.01 -16.28 28.39
C ALA A 83 3.65 -16.29 27.67
N THR A 84 3.27 -15.15 27.13
CA THR A 84 1.99 -14.99 26.40
C THR A 84 2.08 -15.32 24.92
N ASP A 85 3.26 -15.69 24.43
CA ASP A 85 3.54 -16.13 23.06
C ASP A 85 3.11 -15.12 21.97
N HIS A 86 3.18 -13.82 22.26
CA HIS A 86 2.94 -12.78 21.27
C HIS A 86 4.20 -12.55 20.43
N ALA A 87 4.03 -12.06 19.20
CA ALA A 87 5.12 -11.57 18.37
C ALA A 87 5.24 -10.06 18.48
N GLU A 88 6.47 -9.53 18.52
CA GLU A 88 6.73 -8.14 18.24
C GLU A 88 6.24 -7.81 16.84
N THR A 89 5.35 -6.84 16.71
CA THR A 89 4.59 -6.60 15.49
C THR A 89 4.46 -5.12 15.21
N LEU A 90 4.71 -4.75 13.97
CA LEU A 90 4.43 -3.42 13.43
C LEU A 90 3.01 -3.41 12.87
N HIS A 91 2.16 -2.53 13.35
CA HIS A 91 0.91 -2.14 12.70
C HIS A 91 1.20 -1.04 11.67
N ILE A 92 0.70 -1.20 10.47
CA ILE A 92 0.82 -0.26 9.36
C ILE A 92 -0.58 0.13 8.91
N LYS A 93 -0.86 1.42 8.92
CA LYS A 93 -1.99 2.02 8.20
C LYS A 93 -1.47 2.69 6.94
N TYR A 94 -2.00 2.31 5.78
CA TYR A 94 -1.53 2.79 4.48
C TYR A 94 -2.66 3.26 3.59
N ASP A 95 -2.36 4.14 2.65
CA ASP A 95 -3.29 4.60 1.62
C ASP A 95 -3.13 3.71 0.38
N ALA A 96 -4.11 2.82 0.16
CA ALA A 96 -4.10 1.88 -0.95
C ALA A 96 -4.21 2.54 -2.35
N ASN A 97 -4.46 3.86 -2.41
CA ASN A 97 -4.33 4.63 -3.65
C ASN A 97 -2.87 5.01 -3.96
N ARG A 98 -1.93 4.82 -3.03
CA ARG A 98 -0.54 5.27 -3.13
C ARG A 98 0.48 4.16 -3.02
N ILE A 99 0.15 3.09 -2.31
CA ILE A 99 0.98 1.89 -2.14
C ILE A 99 0.06 0.69 -2.00
N ASP A 100 0.30 -0.37 -2.74
CA ASP A 100 -0.46 -1.60 -2.63
C ASP A 100 0.14 -2.57 -1.60
N LEU A 101 -0.65 -3.61 -1.25
CA LEU A 101 -0.21 -4.61 -0.28
C LEU A 101 1.01 -5.40 -0.79
N ALA A 102 1.09 -5.71 -2.09
CA ALA A 102 2.22 -6.47 -2.64
C ALA A 102 3.53 -5.67 -2.54
N GLU A 103 3.48 -4.35 -2.72
CA GLU A 103 4.62 -3.46 -2.53
C GLU A 103 5.04 -3.40 -1.05
N ILE A 104 4.09 -3.33 -0.11
CA ILE A 104 4.36 -3.41 1.33
C ILE A 104 5.04 -4.74 1.67
N LEU A 105 4.56 -5.86 1.12
CA LEU A 105 5.16 -7.18 1.32
C LEU A 105 6.55 -7.27 0.71
N ALA A 106 6.80 -6.63 -0.42
CA ALA A 106 8.14 -6.56 -1.02
C ALA A 106 9.14 -5.79 -0.14
N HIS A 107 8.68 -4.68 0.47
CA HIS A 107 9.46 -3.98 1.49
C HIS A 107 9.72 -4.84 2.73
N TYR A 108 8.73 -5.60 3.17
CA TYR A 108 8.84 -6.51 4.31
C TYR A 108 9.88 -7.62 4.05
N PHE A 109 9.78 -8.32 2.93
CA PHE A 109 10.73 -9.37 2.55
C PHE A 109 12.15 -8.87 2.29
N ARG A 110 12.33 -7.60 1.98
CA ARG A 110 13.65 -6.97 1.84
C ARG A 110 14.39 -6.86 3.17
N VAL A 111 13.69 -6.74 4.30
CA VAL A 111 14.27 -6.42 5.61
C VAL A 111 14.25 -7.58 6.59
N ILE A 112 13.68 -8.72 6.23
CA ILE A 112 13.67 -9.94 7.02
C ILE A 112 14.46 -11.06 6.35
N ASP A 113 14.84 -12.08 7.13
CA ASP A 113 15.15 -13.41 6.63
C ASP A 113 13.86 -14.25 6.69
N PRO A 114 13.19 -14.49 5.55
CA PRO A 114 11.89 -15.17 5.55
C PRO A 114 11.97 -16.68 5.82
N THR A 115 13.18 -17.27 5.81
CA THR A 115 13.42 -18.68 6.09
C THR A 115 13.77 -18.94 7.55
N SER A 116 14.09 -17.89 8.30
CA SER A 116 14.48 -17.98 9.70
C SER A 116 13.29 -18.29 10.62
N VAL A 117 13.46 -19.27 11.50
CA VAL A 117 12.42 -19.68 12.46
C VAL A 117 12.71 -19.09 13.83
N ASN A 118 11.74 -18.32 14.38
CA ASN A 118 11.82 -17.70 15.69
C ASN A 118 13.10 -16.88 15.93
N LYS A 119 13.58 -16.22 14.88
CA LYS A 119 14.83 -15.45 14.93
C LYS A 119 14.87 -14.42 13.81
N GLN A 120 15.39 -13.22 14.09
CA GLN A 120 15.78 -12.25 13.07
C GLN A 120 17.08 -11.54 13.51
N GLY A 121 18.09 -11.60 12.66
CA GLY A 121 19.41 -11.08 13.03
C GLY A 121 19.97 -11.74 14.30
N ASN A 122 20.25 -10.95 15.32
CA ASN A 122 20.74 -11.42 16.63
C ASN A 122 19.60 -11.70 17.63
N GLU A 123 18.37 -11.37 17.29
CA GLU A 123 17.21 -11.55 18.13
C GLU A 123 16.70 -12.99 18.02
N ILE A 124 16.67 -13.72 19.15
CA ILE A 124 16.30 -15.13 19.22
C ILE A 124 15.13 -15.30 20.19
N GLY A 125 14.07 -15.96 19.76
CA GLY A 125 12.88 -16.24 20.55
C GLY A 125 11.62 -16.17 19.69
N ARG A 126 10.52 -16.77 20.17
CA ARG A 126 9.25 -16.77 19.44
C ARG A 126 8.64 -15.38 19.28
N GLN A 127 8.97 -14.46 20.16
CA GLN A 127 8.58 -13.06 20.05
C GLN A 127 9.17 -12.37 18.80
N TYR A 128 10.25 -12.90 18.25
CA TYR A 128 10.92 -12.38 17.05
C TYR A 128 10.62 -13.21 15.77
N ARG A 129 9.57 -14.05 15.82
CA ARG A 129 9.12 -14.78 14.63
C ARG A 129 8.61 -13.82 13.54
N THR A 130 8.67 -14.28 12.31
CA THR A 130 8.11 -13.53 11.18
C THR A 130 6.65 -13.89 10.95
N GLY A 131 5.84 -12.88 10.62
CA GLY A 131 4.42 -13.10 10.36
C GLY A 131 3.74 -11.95 9.62
N ILE A 132 2.73 -12.29 8.86
CA ILE A 132 1.81 -11.37 8.19
C ILE A 132 0.43 -11.65 8.75
N TYR A 133 -0.12 -10.70 9.51
CA TYR A 133 -1.40 -10.83 10.16
C TYR A 133 -2.39 -9.86 9.51
N TYR A 134 -3.34 -10.42 8.75
CA TYR A 134 -4.32 -9.65 7.97
C TYR A 134 -5.61 -9.42 8.75
N VAL A 135 -6.26 -8.28 8.47
CA VAL A 135 -7.58 -7.90 9.02
C VAL A 135 -8.67 -8.19 8.00
N ASP A 136 -8.40 -7.87 6.72
CA ASP A 136 -9.31 -8.14 5.62
C ASP A 136 -9.01 -9.51 4.99
N ALA A 137 -10.00 -10.39 4.95
CA ALA A 137 -9.85 -11.70 4.33
C ALA A 137 -9.56 -11.62 2.81
N GLN A 138 -9.87 -10.50 2.17
CA GLN A 138 -9.55 -10.26 0.76
C GLN A 138 -8.04 -10.10 0.53
N ASP A 139 -7.26 -9.77 1.54
CA ASP A 139 -5.81 -9.64 1.45
C ASP A 139 -5.10 -11.02 1.40
N LEU A 140 -5.71 -12.08 1.94
CA LEU A 140 -5.10 -13.42 2.00
C LEU A 140 -4.64 -13.93 0.63
N PRO A 141 -5.44 -13.85 -0.45
CA PRO A 141 -5.00 -14.29 -1.76
C PRO A 141 -3.75 -13.56 -2.29
N VAL A 142 -3.64 -12.25 -2.02
CA VAL A 142 -2.48 -11.45 -2.41
C VAL A 142 -1.26 -11.91 -1.63
N ILE A 143 -1.39 -12.10 -0.32
CA ILE A 143 -0.31 -12.57 0.56
C ILE A 143 0.20 -13.94 0.11
N GLU A 144 -0.70 -14.89 -0.14
CA GLU A 144 -0.33 -16.24 -0.59
C GLU A 144 0.33 -16.24 -1.97
N ALA A 145 -0.16 -15.43 -2.92
CA ALA A 145 0.45 -15.31 -4.24
C ALA A 145 1.86 -14.71 -4.13
N PHE A 146 2.04 -13.70 -3.28
CA PHE A 146 3.33 -13.09 -3.02
C PHE A 146 4.31 -14.09 -2.41
N ILE A 147 3.91 -14.85 -1.39
CA ILE A 147 4.76 -15.85 -0.75
C ILE A 147 5.14 -16.98 -1.74
N ARG A 148 4.21 -17.45 -2.57
CA ARG A 148 4.53 -18.42 -3.64
C ARG A 148 5.57 -17.90 -4.61
N PHE A 149 5.46 -16.63 -5.00
CA PHE A 149 6.45 -15.99 -5.86
C PHE A 149 7.82 -15.89 -5.16
N GLU A 150 7.86 -15.43 -3.91
CA GLU A 150 9.10 -15.31 -3.15
C GLU A 150 9.73 -16.69 -2.89
N GLN A 151 8.94 -17.75 -2.61
CA GLN A 151 9.45 -19.09 -2.37
C GLN A 151 10.33 -19.59 -3.51
N SER A 152 10.08 -19.17 -4.74
CA SER A 152 10.90 -19.58 -5.89
C SER A 152 12.35 -19.08 -5.83
N LYS A 153 12.63 -18.08 -4.99
CA LYS A 153 13.96 -17.48 -4.81
C LYS A 153 14.79 -18.17 -3.72
N PHE A 154 14.13 -18.97 -2.85
CA PHE A 154 14.75 -19.62 -1.70
C PHE A 154 14.71 -21.14 -1.84
N LYS A 155 15.81 -21.81 -1.43
CA LYS A 155 15.87 -23.28 -1.34
C LYS A 155 15.09 -23.78 -0.13
N ASP A 156 15.24 -23.08 0.99
CA ASP A 156 14.57 -23.41 2.24
C ASP A 156 13.13 -22.89 2.23
N LYS A 157 12.27 -23.59 2.97
CA LYS A 157 10.87 -23.18 3.08
C LYS A 157 10.75 -21.82 3.78
N ILE A 158 9.99 -20.92 3.21
CA ILE A 158 9.61 -19.66 3.88
C ILE A 158 8.84 -20.02 5.15
N ALA A 159 9.30 -19.46 6.28
CA ALA A 159 8.80 -19.72 7.64
C ALA A 159 7.85 -18.62 8.13
N VAL A 160 7.53 -17.64 7.29
CA VAL A 160 6.63 -16.53 7.63
C VAL A 160 5.23 -17.05 7.94
N GLU A 161 4.72 -16.79 9.15
CA GLU A 161 3.33 -17.11 9.52
C GLU A 161 2.37 -16.24 8.71
N VAL A 162 1.29 -16.86 8.20
CA VAL A 162 0.17 -16.12 7.58
C VAL A 162 -1.09 -16.49 8.33
N ALA A 163 -1.70 -15.53 8.99
CA ALA A 163 -2.89 -15.75 9.80
C ALA A 163 -3.77 -14.48 9.87
N PRO A 164 -5.07 -14.62 10.16
CA PRO A 164 -5.87 -13.48 10.56
C PRO A 164 -5.32 -12.89 11.86
N LEU A 165 -5.42 -11.58 12.01
CA LEU A 165 -5.13 -10.92 13.28
C LEU A 165 -6.12 -11.39 14.34
N LYS A 166 -5.62 -12.00 15.41
CA LYS A 166 -6.44 -12.46 16.55
C LYS A 166 -6.53 -11.38 17.64
N ASN A 167 -5.38 -10.84 17.99
CA ASN A 167 -5.25 -9.78 18.98
C ASN A 167 -4.04 -8.91 18.64
N PHE A 168 -4.09 -7.67 19.09
CA PHE A 168 -2.97 -6.72 19.05
C PHE A 168 -3.01 -5.87 20.31
N VAL A 169 -1.95 -5.91 21.07
CA VAL A 169 -1.76 -5.10 22.27
C VAL A 169 -0.71 -4.04 21.94
N LEU A 170 -1.09 -2.77 22.03
CA LEU A 170 -0.16 -1.66 21.77
C LEU A 170 0.99 -1.75 22.78
N ALA A 171 2.23 -1.67 22.30
CA ALA A 171 3.39 -1.65 23.17
C ALA A 171 3.50 -0.33 23.94
N GLU A 172 4.24 -0.37 25.02
CA GLU A 172 4.45 0.77 25.92
C GLU A 172 5.01 1.98 25.16
N GLU A 173 4.70 3.18 25.61
CA GLU A 173 5.01 4.44 24.94
C GLU A 173 6.53 4.61 24.64
N TYR A 174 7.40 4.05 25.46
CA TYR A 174 8.85 4.13 25.24
C TYR A 174 9.32 3.29 24.04
N HIS A 175 8.51 2.37 23.54
CA HIS A 175 8.78 1.60 22.32
C HIS A 175 8.33 2.31 21.05
N GLN A 176 7.30 3.16 21.12
CA GLN A 176 6.80 3.90 19.96
C GLN A 176 7.84 4.89 19.47
N ASP A 177 8.07 4.96 18.16
CA ASP A 177 9.05 5.88 17.55
C ASP A 177 10.47 5.77 18.15
N TYR A 178 10.84 4.56 18.57
CA TYR A 178 12.07 4.36 19.37
C TYR A 178 13.31 4.91 18.66
N LEU A 179 13.51 4.63 17.37
CA LEU A 179 14.69 5.08 16.64
C LEU A 179 14.67 6.58 16.31
N ASP A 180 13.52 7.23 16.30
CA ASP A 180 13.43 8.68 16.19
C ASP A 180 13.83 9.35 17.50
N LYS A 181 13.41 8.77 18.63
CA LYS A 181 13.79 9.21 20.00
C LYS A 181 15.25 8.85 20.33
N ASN A 182 15.79 7.77 19.75
CA ASN A 182 17.12 7.21 20.01
C ASN A 182 17.88 6.94 18.71
N PRO A 183 18.43 7.96 18.02
CA PRO A 183 19.05 7.80 16.70
C PRO A 183 20.26 6.83 16.64
N PHE A 184 20.88 6.52 17.80
CA PHE A 184 21.96 5.56 17.94
C PHE A 184 21.51 4.24 18.59
N GLY A 185 20.20 4.04 18.72
CA GLY A 185 19.61 2.83 19.26
C GLY A 185 19.93 1.61 18.40
N TYR A 186 19.77 0.43 19.00
CA TYR A 186 19.97 -0.83 18.29
C TYR A 186 18.98 -0.98 17.13
N CYS A 187 19.51 -1.34 15.96
CA CYS A 187 18.73 -1.67 14.80
C CYS A 187 19.46 -2.72 13.96
N HIS A 188 18.78 -3.83 13.65
CA HIS A 188 19.32 -4.88 12.77
C HIS A 188 18.98 -4.65 11.27
N ILE A 189 18.11 -3.67 10.98
CA ILE A 189 17.68 -3.31 9.64
C ILE A 189 18.50 -2.12 9.12
N ASP A 190 19.02 -2.21 7.90
CA ASP A 190 19.56 -1.03 7.21
C ASP A 190 18.42 -0.11 6.76
N LEU A 191 18.18 0.95 7.54
CA LEU A 191 17.12 1.92 7.27
C LEU A 191 17.31 2.70 5.94
N ASN A 192 18.53 2.68 5.35
CA ASN A 192 18.78 3.33 4.06
C ASN A 192 18.17 2.54 2.90
N LEU A 193 17.85 1.27 3.10
CA LEU A 193 17.13 0.49 2.11
C LEU A 193 15.77 1.08 1.75
N ALA A 194 15.12 1.79 2.68
CA ALA A 194 13.85 2.48 2.42
C ALA A 194 13.93 3.56 1.32
N LYS A 195 15.14 4.09 1.08
CA LYS A 195 15.38 5.10 0.03
C LYS A 195 15.79 4.48 -1.31
N LYS A 196 16.04 3.18 -1.34
CA LYS A 196 16.43 2.47 -2.57
C LYS A 196 15.20 1.91 -3.26
N PRO A 197 15.14 1.91 -4.59
CA PRO A 197 14.07 1.23 -5.32
C PRO A 197 13.93 -0.22 -4.84
N LEU A 198 12.71 -0.73 -4.77
CA LEU A 198 12.45 -2.13 -4.41
C LEU A 198 13.09 -3.10 -5.39
N TYR A 199 13.08 -2.74 -6.63
CA TYR A 199 13.65 -3.54 -7.71
C TYR A 199 14.94 -2.85 -8.18
N ASP A 200 16.00 -3.64 -8.25
CA ASP A 200 17.23 -3.23 -8.91
C ASP A 200 16.94 -3.16 -10.41
N ASP A 201 16.78 -1.94 -10.92
CA ASP A 201 16.53 -1.73 -12.34
C ASP A 201 17.65 -2.35 -13.22
N GLU A 202 18.84 -2.58 -12.65
CA GLU A 202 19.90 -3.31 -13.32
C GLU A 202 19.58 -4.79 -13.57
N LYS A 203 18.79 -5.43 -12.68
CA LYS A 203 18.34 -6.83 -12.86
C LYS A 203 17.27 -6.95 -13.93
N PHE A 204 16.56 -5.86 -14.20
CA PHE A 204 15.50 -5.79 -15.21
C PHE A 204 15.94 -4.97 -16.43
N LYS A 205 17.23 -5.03 -16.77
CA LYS A 205 17.74 -4.36 -17.98
C LYS A 205 16.94 -4.83 -19.19
N MET A 206 16.60 -3.87 -20.02
CA MET A 206 16.00 -4.14 -21.31
C MET A 206 16.97 -5.05 -22.13
N PRO A 207 16.55 -6.26 -22.52
CA PRO A 207 17.35 -7.09 -23.39
C PRO A 207 17.64 -6.39 -24.73
N SER A 208 18.70 -6.79 -25.39
CA SER A 208 19.01 -6.28 -26.74
C SER A 208 17.90 -6.64 -27.73
N LYS A 209 17.79 -5.89 -28.83
CA LYS A 209 16.78 -6.17 -29.88
C LYS A 209 16.88 -7.58 -30.45
N SER A 210 18.09 -8.16 -30.50
CA SER A 210 18.30 -9.53 -30.95
C SER A 210 17.73 -10.54 -29.95
N GLU A 211 18.04 -10.39 -28.67
CA GLU A 211 17.52 -11.24 -27.60
C GLU A 211 15.97 -11.14 -27.50
N LEU A 212 15.41 -9.95 -27.70
CA LEU A 212 13.95 -9.77 -27.70
C LEU A 212 13.28 -10.50 -28.87
N LYS A 213 13.90 -10.51 -30.06
CA LYS A 213 13.37 -11.25 -31.22
C LYS A 213 13.38 -12.78 -31.02
N GLU A 214 14.33 -13.29 -30.26
CA GLU A 214 14.40 -14.70 -29.92
C GLU A 214 13.42 -15.08 -28.79
N LYS A 215 13.23 -14.19 -27.80
CA LYS A 215 12.44 -14.42 -26.61
C LYS A 215 10.93 -14.22 -26.84
N LEU A 216 10.55 -13.20 -27.59
CA LEU A 216 9.17 -12.77 -27.76
C LEU A 216 8.52 -13.41 -29.01
N THR A 217 7.22 -13.66 -28.93
CA THR A 217 6.43 -13.95 -30.14
C THR A 217 6.43 -12.75 -31.07
N ALA A 218 6.13 -12.95 -32.35
CA ALA A 218 6.04 -11.85 -33.33
C ALA A 218 5.04 -10.75 -32.86
N GLU A 219 3.90 -11.16 -32.31
CA GLU A 219 2.89 -10.22 -31.79
C GLU A 219 3.38 -9.46 -30.55
N GLN A 220 3.99 -10.16 -29.58
CA GLN A 220 4.59 -9.53 -28.40
C GLN A 220 5.68 -8.53 -28.81
N TYR A 221 6.53 -8.89 -29.79
CA TYR A 221 7.56 -7.99 -30.27
C TYR A 221 6.96 -6.75 -30.94
N ALA A 222 5.97 -6.93 -31.81
CA ALA A 222 5.31 -5.82 -32.48
C ALA A 222 4.64 -4.87 -31.47
N VAL A 223 3.92 -5.39 -30.48
CA VAL A 223 3.25 -4.59 -29.46
C VAL A 223 4.26 -3.84 -28.58
N THR A 224 5.29 -4.53 -28.09
CA THR A 224 6.23 -3.94 -27.11
C THR A 224 7.33 -3.08 -27.73
N GLN A 225 7.71 -3.32 -29.00
CA GLN A 225 8.85 -2.65 -29.63
C GLN A 225 8.45 -1.77 -30.82
N GLU A 226 7.32 -2.05 -31.49
CA GLU A 226 6.92 -1.38 -32.74
C GLU A 226 5.61 -0.58 -32.59
N LYS A 227 5.10 -0.43 -31.35
CA LYS A 227 3.86 0.32 -31.02
C LYS A 227 2.60 -0.25 -31.70
N ALA A 228 2.60 -1.54 -32.02
CA ALA A 228 1.41 -2.21 -32.51
C ALA A 228 0.40 -2.43 -31.36
N THR A 229 -0.81 -2.80 -31.73
CA THR A 229 -1.88 -3.16 -30.80
C THR A 229 -2.35 -4.57 -31.14
N GLU A 230 -2.54 -5.41 -30.15
CA GLU A 230 -3.18 -6.73 -30.35
C GLU A 230 -4.66 -6.56 -30.70
N ARG A 231 -5.26 -7.60 -31.29
CA ARG A 231 -6.68 -7.57 -31.63
C ARG A 231 -7.53 -7.48 -30.36
N PRO A 232 -8.64 -6.76 -30.36
CA PRO A 232 -9.57 -6.76 -29.22
C PRO A 232 -9.96 -8.19 -28.83
N PHE A 233 -9.96 -8.47 -27.52
CA PHE A 233 -10.35 -9.76 -26.94
C PHE A 233 -9.50 -10.97 -27.38
N SER A 234 -8.30 -10.77 -27.91
CA SER A 234 -7.42 -11.87 -28.37
C SER A 234 -6.35 -12.25 -27.38
N SER A 235 -6.10 -11.41 -26.37
CA SER A 235 -5.08 -11.68 -25.35
C SER A 235 -5.45 -12.88 -24.49
N LYS A 236 -4.47 -13.74 -24.22
CA LYS A 236 -4.63 -14.82 -23.24
C LYS A 236 -4.97 -14.31 -21.83
N TYR A 237 -4.74 -13.02 -21.57
CA TYR A 237 -5.01 -12.37 -20.29
C TYR A 237 -6.38 -11.67 -20.24
N ASP A 238 -7.13 -11.62 -21.35
CA ASP A 238 -8.45 -10.98 -21.42
C ASP A 238 -9.44 -11.58 -20.40
N LYS A 239 -9.51 -12.90 -20.34
CA LYS A 239 -10.35 -13.65 -19.40
C LYS A 239 -9.54 -14.42 -18.35
N PHE A 240 -8.32 -13.98 -18.10
CA PHE A 240 -7.43 -14.67 -17.16
C PHE A 240 -7.70 -14.17 -15.74
N GLU A 241 -8.23 -15.05 -14.89
CA GLU A 241 -8.62 -14.76 -13.52
C GLU A 241 -7.71 -15.43 -12.47
N GLU A 242 -6.66 -16.11 -12.92
CA GLU A 242 -5.75 -16.73 -11.98
C GLU A 242 -4.99 -15.69 -11.16
N ARG A 243 -4.80 -16.01 -9.89
CA ARG A 243 -4.13 -15.11 -8.95
C ARG A 243 -2.63 -15.14 -9.14
N GLY A 244 -2.01 -13.96 -9.14
CA GLY A 244 -0.58 -13.84 -9.29
C GLY A 244 -0.12 -12.42 -9.49
N ILE A 245 1.16 -12.27 -9.80
CA ILE A 245 1.75 -10.98 -10.14
C ILE A 245 1.97 -10.94 -11.66
N TYR A 246 1.42 -9.92 -12.29
CA TYR A 246 1.67 -9.63 -13.69
C TYR A 246 3.06 -9.00 -13.82
N VAL A 247 3.84 -9.53 -14.74
CA VAL A 247 5.20 -9.05 -15.00
C VAL A 247 5.31 -8.54 -16.44
N ASP A 248 6.19 -7.57 -16.66
CA ASP A 248 6.55 -7.11 -18.00
C ASP A 248 7.16 -8.28 -18.80
N VAL A 249 6.57 -8.59 -19.94
CA VAL A 249 7.00 -9.70 -20.78
C VAL A 249 8.42 -9.52 -21.35
N VAL A 250 8.88 -8.28 -21.42
CA VAL A 250 10.21 -7.91 -21.95
C VAL A 250 11.28 -8.10 -20.88
N SER A 251 11.14 -7.45 -19.75
CA SER A 251 12.14 -7.38 -18.68
C SER A 251 11.89 -8.37 -17.55
N GLY A 252 10.66 -8.87 -17.38
CA GLY A 252 10.24 -9.66 -16.24
C GLY A 252 9.98 -8.83 -14.98
N LYS A 253 9.99 -7.48 -15.08
CA LYS A 253 9.73 -6.58 -13.95
C LYS A 253 8.28 -6.75 -13.49
N PRO A 254 8.02 -6.92 -12.17
CA PRO A 254 6.68 -6.89 -11.63
C PRO A 254 5.96 -5.57 -11.98
N LEU A 255 4.72 -5.66 -12.42
CA LEU A 255 3.90 -4.51 -12.82
C LEU A 255 2.74 -4.28 -11.84
N PHE A 256 1.91 -5.30 -11.63
CA PHE A 256 0.73 -5.21 -10.76
C PHE A 256 0.28 -6.60 -10.30
N SER A 257 -0.54 -6.63 -9.27
CA SER A 257 -1.18 -7.83 -8.75
C SER A 257 -2.46 -8.17 -9.54
N SER A 258 -2.84 -9.45 -9.57
CA SER A 258 -4.13 -9.85 -10.13
C SER A 258 -5.34 -9.24 -9.41
N SER A 259 -5.16 -8.76 -8.16
CA SER A 259 -6.20 -8.03 -7.43
C SER A 259 -6.45 -6.62 -7.97
N ASP A 260 -5.53 -6.09 -8.77
CA ASP A 260 -5.66 -4.76 -9.38
C ASP A 260 -6.40 -4.82 -10.73
N LYS A 261 -6.70 -6.04 -11.19
CA LYS A 261 -7.48 -6.23 -12.43
C LYS A 261 -8.93 -5.82 -12.19
N TYR A 262 -9.49 -5.04 -13.09
CA TYR A 262 -10.88 -4.64 -13.11
C TYR A 262 -11.49 -4.91 -14.50
N ASP A 263 -12.80 -5.12 -14.54
CA ASP A 263 -13.55 -5.18 -15.78
C ASP A 263 -13.89 -3.75 -16.22
N ALA A 264 -13.52 -3.41 -17.46
CA ALA A 264 -13.73 -2.10 -18.07
C ALA A 264 -15.00 -2.09 -18.93
#